data_c4f893cb98a069c67975f3c9042784fa
#
_entry.id   c4f893cb98a069c67975f3c9042784fa
#
_cell.length_a   1.000
_cell.length_b   1.000
_cell.length_c   1.000
_cell.angle_alpha   90.00
_cell.angle_beta   90.00
_cell.angle_gamma   90.00
#
_symmetry.space_group_name_H-M   'P 1'
#
loop_
_entity.id
_entity.type
_entity.pdbx_description
1 polymer ?
#
loop_
_entity_poly.entity_id
_entity_poly.type
_entity_poly.pdbx_seq_one_letter_code
_entity_poly.pdbx_strand_id
1 'polypeptide(L)'
;RITSKDIIVLVNNLYILKKAKFNNIQALRIIYEQMENPKLKDIVEDIIIGVESGEKMNVVMQNYPNVFPAMFVNFIKVGEDSGNLDTALLYARDYMESSNNLKKQVRSTVIPKVLQFFTIIILMFGLVIVGVPIIQDVYDMFDSTSKIPKATMITLDIANWFMKYWYIPTSIVAILVGIFFFVINTPKGRYNWDKFKLTCPVVGTLINNITVHKFFQAMLLNLKNGMRIQESLEVSRNVTSNYYFLSAIELAKVNVIAGTSWITPFEEKKLFKPMVSQMVGVGMQTELSTMMEKVNEYIQSEVDESLERFKKVLPEVTYSFVGIALIAFTIVILVPLVIVYMGGFIDMP
;
A
#
# COMPACT_ATOMS: atom_id res chain seq x y z
N ARG A 1 5.53 18.49 -12.40
CA ARG A 1 5.64 17.51 -11.28
C ARG A 1 6.79 16.56 -11.58
N ILE A 2 7.67 16.34 -10.59
CA ILE A 2 8.75 15.36 -10.71
C ILE A 2 8.17 13.96 -10.57
N THR A 3 8.51 13.07 -11.49
CA THR A 3 8.09 11.68 -11.49
C THR A 3 9.24 10.75 -11.04
N SER A 4 8.89 9.55 -10.55
CA SER A 4 9.92 8.54 -10.24
C SER A 4 10.76 8.18 -11.48
N LYS A 5 10.19 8.29 -12.67
CA LYS A 5 10.92 8.05 -13.93
C LYS A 5 11.99 9.10 -14.16
N ASP A 6 11.70 10.38 -13.89
CA ASP A 6 12.67 11.47 -14.05
C ASP A 6 13.89 11.26 -13.13
N ILE A 7 13.65 10.80 -11.90
CA ILE A 7 14.70 10.51 -10.94
C ILE A 7 15.53 9.30 -11.36
N ILE A 8 14.88 8.22 -11.85
CA ILE A 8 15.59 7.03 -12.35
C ILE A 8 16.50 7.40 -13.52
N VAL A 9 16.02 8.23 -14.45
CA VAL A 9 16.82 8.73 -15.60
C VAL A 9 18.01 9.55 -15.11
N LEU A 10 17.80 10.48 -14.17
CA LEU A 10 18.86 11.26 -13.53
C LEU A 10 19.96 10.35 -12.95
N VAL A 11 19.55 9.38 -12.15
CA VAL A 11 20.49 8.47 -11.47
C VAL A 11 21.22 7.57 -12.44
N ASN A 12 20.52 7.05 -13.46
CA ASN A 12 21.12 6.22 -14.49
C ASN A 12 22.19 7.01 -15.31
N ASN A 13 21.87 8.24 -15.70
CA ASN A 13 22.81 9.10 -16.42
C ASN A 13 24.02 9.44 -15.54
N LEU A 14 23.79 9.74 -14.26
CA LEU A 14 24.88 9.99 -13.31
C LEU A 14 25.77 8.73 -13.13
N TYR A 15 25.18 7.54 -13.01
CA TYR A 15 25.90 6.28 -12.99
C TYR A 15 26.77 6.09 -14.23
N ILE A 16 26.22 6.29 -15.44
CA ILE A 16 26.94 6.12 -16.69
C ILE A 16 28.15 7.07 -16.77
N LEU A 17 27.94 8.35 -16.44
CA LEU A 17 29.00 9.36 -16.46
C LEU A 17 30.07 9.09 -15.39
N LYS A 18 29.68 8.64 -14.18
CA LYS A 18 30.62 8.25 -13.13
C LYS A 18 31.44 7.02 -13.53
N LYS A 19 30.82 6.03 -14.16
CA LYS A 19 31.52 4.87 -14.72
C LYS A 19 32.49 5.26 -15.82
N ALA A 20 32.18 6.29 -16.61
CA ALA A 20 33.07 6.90 -17.59
C ALA A 20 34.14 7.82 -16.98
N LYS A 21 34.26 7.86 -15.63
CA LYS A 21 35.27 8.60 -14.85
C LYS A 21 35.13 10.12 -14.91
N PHE A 22 33.98 10.66 -15.28
CA PHE A 22 33.69 12.08 -15.07
C PHE A 22 33.68 12.43 -13.58
N ASN A 23 34.15 13.63 -13.22
CA ASN A 23 33.98 14.10 -11.84
C ASN A 23 32.51 14.46 -11.55
N ASN A 24 32.15 14.63 -10.28
CA ASN A 24 30.75 14.83 -9.89
C ASN A 24 30.13 16.09 -10.51
N ILE A 25 30.87 17.19 -10.50
CA ILE A 25 30.41 18.48 -11.05
C ILE A 25 30.21 18.41 -12.58
N GLN A 26 31.16 17.82 -13.29
CA GLN A 26 31.05 17.65 -14.73
C GLN A 26 29.86 16.78 -15.12
N ALA A 27 29.69 15.64 -14.42
CA ALA A 27 28.57 14.74 -14.66
C ALA A 27 27.21 15.43 -14.39
N LEU A 28 27.08 16.15 -13.27
CA LEU A 28 25.86 16.89 -12.93
C LEU A 28 25.56 18.00 -13.94
N ARG A 29 26.58 18.76 -14.41
CA ARG A 29 26.41 19.82 -15.44
C ARG A 29 25.93 19.26 -16.77
N ILE A 30 26.51 18.15 -17.26
CA ILE A 30 26.05 17.46 -18.46
C ILE A 30 24.60 17.07 -18.37
N ILE A 31 24.19 16.50 -17.22
CA ILE A 31 22.81 16.07 -16.98
C ILE A 31 21.90 17.30 -16.92
N TYR A 32 22.29 18.36 -16.24
CA TYR A 32 21.56 19.62 -16.12
C TYR A 32 21.19 20.20 -17.50
N GLU A 33 22.14 20.22 -18.44
CA GLU A 33 21.92 20.73 -19.81
C GLU A 33 20.89 19.93 -20.60
N GLN A 34 20.83 18.61 -20.37
CA GLN A 34 19.93 17.68 -21.07
C GLN A 34 18.55 17.53 -20.39
N MET A 35 18.35 18.19 -19.25
CA MET A 35 17.17 17.99 -18.43
C MET A 35 15.97 18.80 -18.90
N GLU A 36 14.84 18.12 -19.17
CA GLU A 36 13.61 18.73 -19.67
C GLU A 36 12.69 19.23 -18.53
N ASN A 37 12.69 18.55 -17.35
CA ASN A 37 11.81 18.88 -16.23
C ASN A 37 12.38 20.09 -15.45
N PRO A 38 11.75 21.29 -15.52
CA PRO A 38 12.32 22.50 -14.92
C PRO A 38 12.47 22.39 -13.40
N LYS A 39 11.51 21.74 -12.71
CA LYS A 39 11.59 21.60 -11.25
C LYS A 39 12.69 20.64 -10.79
N LEU A 40 13.02 19.64 -11.58
CA LEU A 40 14.14 18.75 -11.26
C LEU A 40 15.45 19.44 -11.63
N LYS A 41 15.43 20.28 -12.66
CA LYS A 41 16.57 21.11 -13.09
C LYS A 41 17.01 22.08 -11.99
N ASP A 42 16.07 22.77 -11.35
CA ASP A 42 16.33 23.66 -10.20
C ASP A 42 17.01 22.90 -9.05
N ILE A 43 16.54 21.70 -8.74
CA ILE A 43 17.12 20.84 -7.68
C ILE A 43 18.53 20.37 -8.03
N VAL A 44 18.77 20.02 -9.32
CA VAL A 44 20.12 19.61 -9.78
C VAL A 44 21.07 20.80 -9.75
N GLU A 45 20.59 22.01 -10.02
CA GLU A 45 21.38 23.25 -9.88
C GLU A 45 21.81 23.47 -8.42
N ASP A 46 20.87 23.30 -7.47
CA ASP A 46 21.22 23.40 -6.04
C ASP A 46 22.25 22.33 -5.62
N ILE A 47 22.13 21.12 -6.17
CA ILE A 47 23.13 20.06 -5.94
C ILE A 47 24.50 20.45 -6.51
N ILE A 48 24.53 21.04 -7.71
CA ILE A 48 25.80 21.52 -8.33
C ILE A 48 26.43 22.59 -7.44
N ILE A 49 25.66 23.59 -7.02
CA ILE A 49 26.14 24.71 -6.19
C ILE A 49 26.69 24.16 -4.85
N GLY A 50 25.97 23.25 -4.20
CA GLY A 50 26.43 22.64 -2.96
C GLY A 50 27.74 21.85 -3.14
N VAL A 51 27.83 21.04 -4.19
CA VAL A 51 29.06 20.27 -4.48
C VAL A 51 30.23 21.18 -4.86
N GLU A 52 29.99 22.28 -5.58
CA GLU A 52 31.03 23.31 -5.90
C GLU A 52 31.51 24.04 -4.64
N SER A 53 30.64 24.22 -3.64
CA SER A 53 31.02 24.81 -2.34
C SER A 53 31.68 23.81 -1.38
N GLY A 54 31.88 22.55 -1.81
CA GLY A 54 32.55 21.50 -1.03
C GLY A 54 31.63 20.65 -0.17
N GLU A 55 30.31 20.79 -0.29
CA GLU A 55 29.37 19.92 0.39
C GLU A 55 29.29 18.55 -0.31
N LYS A 56 28.97 17.50 0.45
CA LYS A 56 28.68 16.20 -0.15
C LYS A 56 27.32 16.22 -0.82
N MET A 57 27.21 15.53 -1.97
CA MET A 57 25.98 15.43 -2.75
C MET A 57 24.81 14.88 -1.90
N ASN A 58 25.07 13.87 -1.05
CA ASN A 58 24.06 13.31 -0.17
C ASN A 58 23.49 14.34 0.81
N VAL A 59 24.28 15.30 1.29
CA VAL A 59 23.82 16.35 2.23
C VAL A 59 22.83 17.28 1.53
N VAL A 60 23.14 17.73 0.33
CA VAL A 60 22.23 18.59 -0.44
C VAL A 60 20.95 17.84 -0.81
N MET A 61 21.07 16.57 -1.23
CA MET A 61 19.89 15.72 -1.56
C MET A 61 18.94 15.50 -0.39
N GLN A 62 19.42 15.51 0.86
CA GLN A 62 18.60 15.40 2.07
C GLN A 62 17.57 16.54 2.21
N ASN A 63 17.82 17.70 1.63
CA ASN A 63 16.93 18.85 1.64
C ASN A 63 15.66 18.61 0.78
N TYR A 64 15.69 17.57 -0.07
CA TYR A 64 14.61 17.23 -1.00
C TYR A 64 14.00 15.83 -0.73
N PRO A 65 13.44 15.55 0.47
CA PRO A 65 12.97 14.21 0.85
C PRO A 65 11.78 13.72 0.02
N ASN A 66 11.03 14.63 -0.60
CA ASN A 66 9.93 14.30 -1.51
C ASN A 66 10.42 13.83 -2.90
N VAL A 67 11.66 14.10 -3.25
CA VAL A 67 12.30 13.74 -4.52
C VAL A 67 13.23 12.56 -4.32
N PHE A 68 14.12 12.64 -3.34
CA PHE A 68 15.09 11.61 -3.02
C PHE A 68 14.69 10.87 -1.73
N PRO A 69 14.20 9.61 -1.82
CA PRO A 69 13.90 8.82 -0.64
C PRO A 69 15.13 8.63 0.25
N ALA A 70 14.93 8.57 1.57
CA ALA A 70 16.01 8.43 2.55
C ALA A 70 16.95 7.24 2.23
N MET A 71 16.39 6.14 1.75
CA MET A 71 17.18 4.97 1.33
C MET A 71 18.11 5.28 0.16
N PHE A 72 17.65 6.02 -0.83
CA PHE A 72 18.46 6.48 -1.97
C PHE A 72 19.61 7.35 -1.49
N VAL A 73 19.33 8.35 -0.65
CA VAL A 73 20.34 9.26 -0.10
C VAL A 73 21.41 8.50 0.71
N ASN A 74 21.01 7.45 1.43
CA ASN A 74 21.96 6.61 2.16
C ASN A 74 22.91 5.84 1.22
N PHE A 75 22.45 5.35 0.06
CA PHE A 75 23.37 4.75 -0.92
C PHE A 75 24.40 5.74 -1.41
N ILE A 76 23.97 6.96 -1.75
CA ILE A 76 24.88 8.02 -2.19
C ILE A 76 25.89 8.36 -1.08
N LYS A 77 25.43 8.49 0.17
CA LYS A 77 26.30 8.75 1.33
C LYS A 77 27.40 7.69 1.46
N VAL A 78 27.03 6.42 1.43
CA VAL A 78 28.01 5.33 1.55
C VAL A 78 28.97 5.33 0.37
N GLY A 79 28.49 5.61 -0.85
CA GLY A 79 29.34 5.74 -2.02
C GLY A 79 30.33 6.89 -1.94
N GLU A 80 29.91 8.03 -1.42
CA GLU A 80 30.80 9.20 -1.21
C GLU A 80 31.82 8.93 -0.08
N ASP A 81 31.39 8.29 1.00
CA ASP A 81 32.24 7.98 2.16
C ASP A 81 33.30 6.91 1.83
N SER A 82 32.95 5.93 0.96
CA SER A 82 33.85 4.85 0.55
C SER A 82 34.66 5.15 -0.73
N GLY A 83 34.37 6.25 -1.42
CA GLY A 83 34.96 6.59 -2.72
C GLY A 83 34.45 5.75 -3.91
N ASN A 84 33.42 4.92 -3.71
CA ASN A 84 32.83 4.02 -4.72
C ASN A 84 31.43 4.51 -5.18
N LEU A 85 31.35 5.78 -5.56
CA LEU A 85 30.07 6.41 -5.90
C LEU A 85 29.42 5.77 -7.14
N ASP A 86 30.17 5.26 -8.10
CA ASP A 86 29.66 4.54 -9.26
C ASP A 86 28.89 3.27 -8.88
N THR A 87 29.43 2.46 -7.99
CA THR A 87 28.74 1.27 -7.44
C THR A 87 27.51 1.65 -6.62
N ALA A 88 27.62 2.68 -5.78
CA ALA A 88 26.51 3.16 -4.98
C ALA A 88 25.35 3.71 -5.84
N LEU A 89 25.66 4.42 -6.93
CA LEU A 89 24.66 4.88 -7.90
C LEU A 89 23.98 3.72 -8.63
N LEU A 90 24.70 2.64 -8.94
CA LEU A 90 24.12 1.43 -9.49
C LEU A 90 23.07 0.85 -8.53
N TYR A 91 23.41 0.69 -7.26
CA TYR A 91 22.47 0.16 -6.25
C TYR A 91 21.30 1.12 -6.00
N ALA A 92 21.55 2.42 -5.96
CA ALA A 92 20.52 3.44 -5.84
C ALA A 92 19.52 3.40 -7.03
N ARG A 93 20.02 3.24 -8.25
CA ARG A 93 19.20 3.06 -9.45
C ARG A 93 18.36 1.77 -9.35
N ASP A 94 18.99 0.65 -9.06
CA ASP A 94 18.31 -0.66 -8.98
C ASP A 94 17.23 -0.67 -7.89
N TYR A 95 17.47 -0.03 -6.75
CA TYR A 95 16.47 0.18 -5.71
C TYR A 95 15.28 1.02 -6.20
N MET A 96 15.56 2.16 -6.86
CA MET A 96 14.52 3.05 -7.38
C MET A 96 13.69 2.38 -8.47
N GLU A 97 14.32 1.65 -9.36
CA GLU A 97 13.67 0.92 -10.46
C GLU A 97 12.77 -0.19 -9.95
N SER A 98 13.29 -1.05 -9.08
CA SER A 98 12.52 -2.14 -8.47
C SER A 98 11.35 -1.60 -7.62
N SER A 99 11.59 -0.58 -6.80
CA SER A 99 10.54 0.07 -6.02
C SER A 99 9.44 0.68 -6.90
N ASN A 100 9.81 1.30 -8.04
CA ASN A 100 8.87 1.86 -9.00
C ASN A 100 8.07 0.76 -9.73
N ASN A 101 8.73 -0.33 -10.12
CA ASN A 101 8.08 -1.47 -10.78
C ASN A 101 7.08 -2.15 -9.84
N LEU A 102 7.46 -2.40 -8.60
CA LEU A 102 6.56 -2.91 -7.57
C LEU A 102 5.35 -1.99 -7.35
N LYS A 103 5.58 -0.68 -7.25
CA LYS A 103 4.51 0.31 -7.10
C LYS A 103 3.56 0.31 -8.30
N LYS A 104 4.07 0.20 -9.52
CA LYS A 104 3.25 0.10 -10.73
C LYS A 104 2.42 -1.19 -10.72
N GLN A 105 3.04 -2.33 -10.40
CA GLN A 105 2.39 -3.64 -10.34
C GLN A 105 1.26 -3.64 -9.32
N VAL A 106 1.52 -3.17 -8.09
CA VAL A 106 0.49 -3.04 -7.05
C VAL A 106 -0.64 -2.10 -7.50
N ARG A 107 -0.28 -0.93 -8.04
CA ARG A 107 -1.27 0.06 -8.48
C ARG A 107 -2.16 -0.47 -9.61
N SER A 108 -1.59 -1.10 -10.63
CA SER A 108 -2.33 -1.66 -11.76
C SER A 108 -3.23 -2.83 -11.37
N THR A 109 -2.88 -3.55 -10.30
CA THR A 109 -3.64 -4.69 -9.80
C THR A 109 -4.74 -4.27 -8.83
N VAL A 110 -4.40 -3.45 -7.84
CA VAL A 110 -5.29 -3.16 -6.71
C VAL A 110 -6.32 -2.08 -7.05
N ILE A 111 -5.89 -0.98 -7.68
CA ILE A 111 -6.80 0.17 -7.92
C ILE A 111 -8.03 -0.19 -8.73
N PRO A 112 -7.95 -0.90 -9.88
CA PRO A 112 -9.14 -1.23 -10.66
C PRO A 112 -10.14 -2.08 -9.87
N LYS A 113 -9.65 -3.02 -9.07
CA LYS A 113 -10.50 -3.91 -8.27
C LYS A 113 -11.19 -3.19 -7.11
N VAL A 114 -10.48 -2.31 -6.43
CA VAL A 114 -11.06 -1.47 -5.39
C VAL A 114 -12.10 -0.50 -5.97
N LEU A 115 -11.80 0.12 -7.11
CA LEU A 115 -12.75 1.00 -7.79
C LEU A 115 -14.02 0.24 -8.20
N GLN A 116 -13.89 -0.95 -8.79
CA GLN A 116 -15.01 -1.82 -9.14
C GLN A 116 -15.88 -2.13 -7.92
N PHE A 117 -15.28 -2.49 -6.79
CA PHE A 117 -15.98 -2.77 -5.54
C PHE A 117 -16.82 -1.56 -5.07
N PHE A 118 -16.23 -0.36 -5.02
CA PHE A 118 -16.95 0.85 -4.63
C PHE A 118 -18.06 1.23 -5.62
N THR A 119 -17.83 1.07 -6.93
CA THR A 119 -18.87 1.33 -7.96
C THR A 119 -20.09 0.45 -7.73
N ILE A 120 -19.89 -0.84 -7.45
CA ILE A 120 -21.00 -1.77 -7.19
C ILE A 120 -21.75 -1.38 -5.92
N ILE A 121 -21.06 -1.00 -4.85
CA ILE A 121 -21.70 -0.52 -3.61
C ILE A 121 -22.55 0.72 -3.89
N ILE A 122 -22.03 1.71 -4.62
CA ILE A 122 -22.77 2.94 -4.97
C ILE A 122 -24.01 2.61 -5.79
N LEU A 123 -23.91 1.71 -6.78
CA LEU A 123 -25.06 1.28 -7.59
C LEU A 123 -26.12 0.57 -6.73
N MET A 124 -25.70 -0.25 -5.78
CA MET A 124 -26.62 -0.92 -4.84
C MET A 124 -27.38 0.08 -3.96
N PHE A 125 -26.69 1.07 -3.40
CA PHE A 125 -27.35 2.14 -2.64
C PHE A 125 -28.29 2.97 -3.51
N GLY A 126 -27.89 3.31 -4.74
CA GLY A 126 -28.73 4.03 -5.72
C GLY A 126 -30.02 3.27 -6.01
N LEU A 127 -29.95 1.95 -6.19
CA LEU A 127 -31.09 1.10 -6.44
C LEU A 127 -32.08 1.08 -5.27
N VAL A 128 -31.61 1.09 -4.04
CA VAL A 128 -32.47 1.19 -2.84
C VAL A 128 -33.14 2.57 -2.76
N ILE A 129 -32.40 3.65 -2.95
CA ILE A 129 -32.91 5.03 -2.87
C ILE A 129 -34.00 5.29 -3.92
N VAL A 130 -33.83 4.76 -5.13
CA VAL A 130 -34.80 4.93 -6.23
C VAL A 130 -35.95 3.93 -6.11
N GLY A 131 -35.68 2.68 -5.71
CA GLY A 131 -36.65 1.61 -5.65
C GLY A 131 -37.71 1.79 -4.55
N VAL A 132 -37.32 2.31 -3.38
CA VAL A 132 -38.25 2.46 -2.25
C VAL A 132 -39.42 3.43 -2.56
N PRO A 133 -39.21 4.64 -3.12
CA PRO A 133 -40.32 5.52 -3.49
C PRO A 133 -41.28 4.89 -4.54
N ILE A 134 -40.75 4.22 -5.54
CA ILE A 134 -41.54 3.56 -6.58
C ILE A 134 -42.49 2.53 -5.95
N ILE A 135 -42.06 1.80 -4.96
CA ILE A 135 -42.88 0.81 -4.25
C ILE A 135 -44.00 1.50 -3.47
N GLN A 136 -43.69 2.61 -2.78
CA GLN A 136 -44.69 3.39 -2.06
C GLN A 136 -45.76 3.89 -3.00
N ASP A 137 -45.42 4.47 -4.15
CA ASP A 137 -46.36 4.94 -5.17
C ASP A 137 -47.28 3.80 -5.68
N VAL A 138 -46.70 2.62 -5.88
CA VAL A 138 -47.48 1.44 -6.32
C VAL A 138 -48.47 1.00 -5.24
N TYR A 139 -48.06 0.97 -3.95
CA TYR A 139 -48.99 0.60 -2.88
C TYR A 139 -50.09 1.61 -2.68
N ASP A 140 -49.79 2.89 -2.81
CA ASP A 140 -50.77 3.98 -2.69
C ASP A 140 -51.82 3.92 -3.83
N MET A 141 -51.40 3.52 -5.05
CA MET A 141 -52.30 3.35 -6.18
C MET A 141 -53.34 2.22 -6.00
N PHE A 142 -52.98 1.16 -5.29
CA PHE A 142 -53.89 -0.01 -5.15
C PHE A 142 -54.72 -0.03 -3.87
N ASP A 143 -54.64 1.03 -3.03
CA ASP A 143 -55.35 1.13 -1.71
C ASP A 143 -55.24 -0.17 -0.87
N SER A 144 -54.14 -0.88 -1.02
CA SER A 144 -53.92 -2.25 -0.53
C SER A 144 -53.03 -2.33 0.69
N THR A 145 -53.04 -1.25 1.51
CA THR A 145 -52.25 -1.16 2.74
C THR A 145 -52.43 -2.33 3.74
N SER A 146 -53.60 -3.00 3.67
CA SER A 146 -53.90 -4.19 4.50
C SER A 146 -53.26 -5.48 4.03
N LYS A 147 -52.70 -5.53 2.79
CA LYS A 147 -52.11 -6.74 2.18
C LYS A 147 -50.56 -6.68 2.14
N ILE A 148 -49.94 -5.63 2.68
CA ILE A 148 -48.49 -5.48 2.65
C ILE A 148 -47.83 -6.50 3.59
N PRO A 149 -46.88 -7.35 3.11
CA PRO A 149 -46.14 -8.25 3.96
C PRO A 149 -45.36 -7.47 5.07
N LYS A 150 -45.33 -8.01 6.29
CA LYS A 150 -44.65 -7.36 7.43
C LYS A 150 -43.19 -6.99 7.12
N ALA A 151 -42.49 -7.83 6.35
CA ALA A 151 -41.10 -7.58 5.96
C ALA A 151 -40.96 -6.29 5.14
N THR A 152 -41.87 -6.07 4.18
CA THR A 152 -41.90 -4.88 3.35
C THR A 152 -42.23 -3.62 4.16
N MET A 153 -43.23 -3.74 5.07
CA MET A 153 -43.63 -2.64 5.94
C MET A 153 -42.45 -2.19 6.83
N ILE A 154 -41.73 -3.13 7.45
CA ILE A 154 -40.52 -2.83 8.23
C ILE A 154 -39.45 -2.14 7.37
N THR A 155 -39.26 -2.59 6.14
CA THR A 155 -38.24 -2.00 5.25
C THR A 155 -38.62 -0.59 4.81
N LEU A 156 -39.88 -0.34 4.49
CA LEU A 156 -40.40 0.99 4.18
C LEU A 156 -40.26 1.94 5.40
N ASP A 157 -40.58 1.47 6.59
CA ASP A 157 -40.41 2.24 7.83
C ASP A 157 -38.94 2.58 8.08
N ILE A 158 -38.03 1.62 7.90
CA ILE A 158 -36.58 1.84 8.00
C ILE A 158 -36.10 2.85 6.96
N ALA A 159 -36.55 2.71 5.70
CA ALA A 159 -36.14 3.59 4.61
C ALA A 159 -36.66 5.03 4.85
N ASN A 160 -37.91 5.17 5.24
CA ASN A 160 -38.53 6.46 5.59
C ASN A 160 -37.82 7.10 6.80
N TRP A 161 -37.54 6.31 7.83
CA TRP A 161 -36.76 6.77 8.96
C TRP A 161 -35.36 7.25 8.54
N PHE A 162 -34.69 6.50 7.65
CA PHE A 162 -33.36 6.85 7.15
C PHE A 162 -33.40 8.11 6.30
N MET A 163 -34.40 8.27 5.42
CA MET A 163 -34.57 9.49 4.62
C MET A 163 -34.90 10.71 5.47
N LYS A 164 -35.71 10.55 6.52
CA LYS A 164 -36.08 11.65 7.44
C LYS A 164 -34.96 12.02 8.41
N TYR A 165 -34.23 11.05 8.91
CA TYR A 165 -33.22 11.20 9.97
C TYR A 165 -31.81 10.84 9.50
N TRP A 166 -31.49 11.01 8.22
CA TRP A 166 -30.19 10.67 7.62
C TRP A 166 -29.00 11.28 8.37
N TYR A 167 -29.19 12.43 9.01
CA TYR A 167 -28.15 13.11 9.80
C TYR A 167 -27.78 12.36 11.08
N ILE A 168 -28.66 11.54 11.65
CA ILE A 168 -28.38 10.76 12.87
C ILE A 168 -27.35 9.64 12.57
N PRO A 169 -27.58 8.71 11.63
CA PRO A 169 -26.57 7.70 11.31
C PRO A 169 -25.29 8.33 10.75
N THR A 170 -25.39 9.42 10.00
CA THR A 170 -24.20 10.14 9.50
C THR A 170 -23.38 10.75 10.65
N SER A 171 -24.03 11.34 11.65
CA SER A 171 -23.35 11.86 12.84
C SER A 171 -22.71 10.74 13.67
N ILE A 172 -23.40 9.62 13.85
CA ILE A 172 -22.84 8.44 14.55
C ILE A 172 -21.60 7.94 13.83
N VAL A 173 -21.65 7.79 12.50
CA VAL A 173 -20.49 7.37 11.69
C VAL A 173 -19.36 8.39 11.82
N ALA A 174 -19.65 9.70 11.75
CA ALA A 174 -18.64 10.75 11.90
C ALA A 174 -17.96 10.69 13.29
N ILE A 175 -18.72 10.48 14.36
CA ILE A 175 -18.19 10.33 15.72
C ILE A 175 -17.33 9.05 15.81
N LEU A 176 -17.80 7.91 15.30
CA LEU A 176 -17.04 6.67 15.30
C LEU A 176 -15.73 6.80 14.52
N VAL A 177 -15.77 7.47 13.35
CA VAL A 177 -14.57 7.78 12.55
C VAL A 177 -13.63 8.68 13.32
N GLY A 178 -14.15 9.71 14.01
CA GLY A 178 -13.37 10.60 14.87
C GLY A 178 -12.68 9.85 16.02
N ILE A 179 -13.42 8.99 16.73
CA ILE A 179 -12.87 8.13 17.81
C ILE A 179 -11.81 7.18 17.23
N PHE A 180 -12.07 6.58 16.07
CA PHE A 180 -11.12 5.69 15.38
C PHE A 180 -9.81 6.41 15.07
N PHE A 181 -9.87 7.61 14.47
CA PHE A 181 -8.67 8.42 14.21
C PHE A 181 -7.97 8.85 15.50
N PHE A 182 -8.72 9.19 16.54
CA PHE A 182 -8.14 9.54 17.84
C PHE A 182 -7.39 8.32 18.44
N VAL A 183 -7.99 7.14 18.45
CA VAL A 183 -7.37 5.91 18.96
C VAL A 183 -6.12 5.52 18.16
N ILE A 184 -6.17 5.61 16.81
CA ILE A 184 -5.00 5.30 15.96
C ILE A 184 -3.83 6.26 16.19
N ASN A 185 -4.09 7.51 16.58
CA ASN A 185 -3.03 8.46 16.88
C ASN A 185 -2.35 8.21 18.25
N THR A 186 -2.91 7.35 19.09
CA THR A 186 -2.21 6.91 20.31
C THR A 186 -1.11 5.89 19.98
N PRO A 187 0.03 5.86 20.73
CA PRO A 187 1.10 4.91 20.46
C PRO A 187 0.65 3.44 20.46
N LYS A 188 -0.21 3.05 21.42
CA LYS A 188 -0.76 1.69 21.52
C LYS A 188 -1.76 1.39 20.40
N GLY A 189 -2.64 2.36 20.09
CA GLY A 189 -3.63 2.20 19.00
C GLY A 189 -2.95 2.08 17.65
N ARG A 190 -1.92 2.89 17.38
CA ARG A 190 -1.14 2.83 16.14
C ARG A 190 -0.41 1.51 15.99
N TYR A 191 0.20 0.99 17.06
CA TYR A 191 0.85 -0.32 17.04
C TYR A 191 -0.13 -1.44 16.70
N ASN A 192 -1.31 -1.46 17.36
CA ASN A 192 -2.33 -2.49 17.14
C ASN A 192 -2.94 -2.38 15.73
N TRP A 193 -3.20 -1.18 15.25
CA TRP A 193 -3.67 -0.93 13.89
C TRP A 193 -2.65 -1.37 12.84
N ASP A 194 -1.38 -1.05 13.04
CA ASP A 194 -0.30 -1.46 12.16
C ASP A 194 -0.07 -2.98 12.18
N LYS A 195 -0.26 -3.62 13.33
CA LYS A 195 -0.31 -5.08 13.44
C LYS A 195 -1.47 -5.65 12.62
N PHE A 196 -2.69 -5.12 12.80
CA PHE A 196 -3.87 -5.56 12.05
C PHE A 196 -3.67 -5.45 10.53
N LYS A 197 -3.09 -4.35 10.05
CA LYS A 197 -2.77 -4.16 8.62
C LYS A 197 -1.88 -5.24 8.04
N LEU A 198 -1.00 -5.86 8.82
CA LEU A 198 -0.10 -6.92 8.37
C LEU A 198 -0.66 -8.33 8.60
N THR A 199 -1.63 -8.49 9.51
CA THR A 199 -2.19 -9.80 9.89
C THR A 199 -3.59 -10.07 9.33
N CYS A 200 -4.25 -9.05 8.79
CA CYS A 200 -5.57 -9.20 8.17
C CYS A 200 -5.51 -10.20 7.00
N PRO A 201 -6.47 -11.13 6.86
CA PRO A 201 -6.46 -12.11 5.79
C PRO A 201 -6.49 -11.42 4.41
N VAL A 202 -5.80 -12.00 3.43
CA VAL A 202 -5.65 -11.53 2.04
C VAL A 202 -4.93 -10.18 1.93
N VAL A 203 -5.52 -9.09 2.42
CA VAL A 203 -4.94 -7.74 2.34
C VAL A 203 -3.70 -7.61 3.20
N GLY A 204 -3.73 -8.12 4.41
CA GLY A 204 -2.58 -8.07 5.33
C GLY A 204 -1.41 -8.91 4.84
N THR A 205 -1.67 -10.10 4.31
CA THR A 205 -0.63 -10.93 3.68
C THR A 205 0.04 -10.20 2.52
N LEU A 206 -0.74 -9.54 1.67
CA LEU A 206 -0.20 -8.74 0.55
C LEU A 206 0.66 -7.58 1.07
N ILE A 207 0.17 -6.81 2.04
CA ILE A 207 0.92 -5.67 2.62
C ILE A 207 2.19 -6.16 3.30
N ASN A 208 2.12 -7.27 4.04
CA ASN A 208 3.28 -7.87 4.71
C ASN A 208 4.33 -8.31 3.69
N ASN A 209 3.95 -9.07 2.65
CA ASN A 209 4.88 -9.54 1.63
C ASN A 209 5.53 -8.38 0.87
N ILE A 210 4.79 -7.32 0.56
CA ILE A 210 5.35 -6.08 -0.02
C ILE A 210 6.36 -5.41 0.93
N THR A 211 6.05 -5.34 2.22
CA THR A 211 6.93 -4.73 3.22
C THR A 211 8.20 -5.55 3.39
N VAL A 212 8.07 -6.87 3.49
CA VAL A 212 9.19 -7.83 3.60
C VAL A 212 10.06 -7.76 2.34
N HIS A 213 9.45 -7.72 1.14
CA HIS A 213 10.21 -7.57 -0.11
C HIS A 213 11.07 -6.29 -0.12
N LYS A 214 10.46 -5.15 0.20
CA LYS A 214 11.19 -3.87 0.28
C LYS A 214 12.33 -3.92 1.31
N PHE A 215 12.08 -4.56 2.45
CA PHE A 215 13.06 -4.71 3.51
C PHE A 215 14.24 -5.56 3.05
N PHE A 216 13.99 -6.74 2.49
CA PHE A 216 15.08 -7.62 2.02
C PHE A 216 15.82 -7.05 0.82
N GLN A 217 15.14 -6.35 -0.08
CA GLN A 217 15.79 -5.62 -1.16
C GLN A 217 16.75 -4.56 -0.64
N ALA A 218 16.30 -3.76 0.34
CA ALA A 218 17.16 -2.76 0.97
C ALA A 218 18.34 -3.40 1.69
N MET A 219 18.12 -4.46 2.47
CA MET A 219 19.16 -5.22 3.15
C MET A 219 20.19 -5.77 2.16
N LEU A 220 19.73 -6.41 1.07
CA LEU A 220 20.59 -6.96 0.03
C LEU A 220 21.51 -5.89 -0.57
N LEU A 221 20.93 -4.75 -0.99
CA LEU A 221 21.70 -3.68 -1.62
C LEU A 221 22.67 -3.01 -0.64
N ASN A 222 22.27 -2.85 0.64
CA ASN A 222 23.14 -2.34 1.67
C ASN A 222 24.34 -3.27 1.94
N LEU A 223 24.09 -4.59 2.04
CA LEU A 223 25.15 -5.58 2.25
C LEU A 223 26.09 -5.65 1.02
N LYS A 224 25.56 -5.60 -0.20
CA LYS A 224 26.37 -5.52 -1.43
C LYS A 224 27.21 -4.24 -1.49
N ASN A 225 26.74 -3.15 -0.90
CA ASN A 225 27.50 -1.88 -0.78
C ASN A 225 28.50 -1.90 0.39
N GLY A 226 28.69 -3.04 1.06
CA GLY A 226 29.67 -3.23 2.12
C GLY A 226 29.24 -2.81 3.51
N MET A 227 27.95 -2.50 3.71
CA MET A 227 27.42 -2.17 5.04
C MET A 227 27.39 -3.42 5.93
N ARG A 228 27.64 -3.22 7.23
CA ARG A 228 27.43 -4.25 8.24
C ARG A 228 25.94 -4.52 8.45
N ILE A 229 25.59 -5.70 8.94
CA ILE A 229 24.19 -6.10 9.22
C ILE A 229 23.48 -5.07 10.11
N GLN A 230 24.15 -4.60 11.17
CA GLN A 230 23.58 -3.62 12.10
C GLN A 230 23.24 -2.28 11.41
N GLU A 231 24.17 -1.76 10.62
CA GLU A 231 23.97 -0.53 9.83
C GLU A 231 22.88 -0.73 8.77
N SER A 232 22.88 -1.90 8.12
CA SER A 232 21.90 -2.27 7.13
C SER A 232 20.48 -2.33 7.70
N LEU A 233 20.31 -2.87 8.92
CA LEU A 233 19.05 -2.87 9.65
C LEU A 233 18.59 -1.45 9.97
N GLU A 234 19.49 -0.57 10.45
CA GLU A 234 19.17 0.84 10.75
C GLU A 234 18.68 1.59 9.52
N VAL A 235 19.38 1.45 8.40
CA VAL A 235 19.02 2.11 7.14
C VAL A 235 17.73 1.53 6.56
N SER A 236 17.54 0.21 6.64
CA SER A 236 16.37 -0.48 6.10
C SER A 236 15.08 -0.18 6.87
N ARG A 237 15.15 0.42 8.07
CA ARG A 237 13.93 0.92 8.75
C ARG A 237 13.13 1.92 7.92
N ASN A 238 13.80 2.66 7.03
CA ASN A 238 13.19 3.69 6.19
C ASN A 238 12.31 3.14 5.05
N VAL A 239 12.25 1.82 4.85
CA VAL A 239 11.40 1.19 3.83
C VAL A 239 9.93 1.13 4.23
N THR A 240 9.62 1.28 5.52
CA THR A 240 8.28 1.18 6.06
C THR A 240 8.03 2.20 7.17
N SER A 241 6.77 2.61 7.32
CA SER A 241 6.28 3.41 8.45
C SER A 241 5.41 2.60 9.42
N ASN A 242 5.33 1.28 9.22
CA ASN A 242 4.54 0.39 10.07
C ASN A 242 5.25 0.13 11.40
N TYR A 243 4.68 0.60 12.50
CA TYR A 243 5.28 0.51 13.84
C TYR A 243 5.47 -0.92 14.33
N TYR A 244 4.59 -1.83 13.93
CA TYR A 244 4.74 -3.25 14.30
C TYR A 244 5.95 -3.87 13.63
N PHE A 245 6.20 -3.56 12.34
CA PHE A 245 7.40 -4.00 11.62
C PHE A 245 8.66 -3.30 12.14
N LEU A 246 8.59 -1.98 12.36
CA LEU A 246 9.71 -1.21 12.91
C LEU A 246 10.15 -1.74 14.28
N SER A 247 9.22 -2.15 15.14
CA SER A 247 9.57 -2.75 16.42
C SER A 247 10.31 -4.09 16.31
N ALA A 248 10.10 -4.85 15.22
CA ALA A 248 10.90 -6.05 14.93
C ALA A 248 12.33 -5.67 14.52
N ILE A 249 12.49 -4.62 13.69
CA ILE A 249 13.83 -4.13 13.30
C ILE A 249 14.61 -3.66 14.51
N GLU A 250 14.00 -2.89 15.43
CA GLU A 250 14.69 -2.42 16.65
C GLU A 250 15.14 -3.59 17.53
N LEU A 251 14.30 -4.60 17.73
CA LEU A 251 14.70 -5.82 18.45
C LEU A 251 15.80 -6.60 17.71
N ALA A 252 15.72 -6.67 16.39
CA ALA A 252 16.75 -7.32 15.57
C ALA A 252 18.12 -6.64 15.73
N LYS A 253 18.17 -5.31 15.82
CA LYS A 253 19.40 -4.55 16.09
C LYS A 253 19.97 -4.90 17.47
N VAL A 254 19.13 -4.97 18.49
CA VAL A 254 19.55 -5.38 19.84
C VAL A 254 20.13 -6.80 19.82
N ASN A 255 19.49 -7.73 19.09
CA ASN A 255 19.97 -9.10 18.94
C ASN A 255 21.34 -9.17 18.25
N VAL A 256 21.58 -8.36 17.20
CA VAL A 256 22.91 -8.29 16.55
C VAL A 256 23.99 -7.83 17.54
N ILE A 257 23.70 -6.81 18.34
CA ILE A 257 24.65 -6.31 19.37
C ILE A 257 24.91 -7.39 20.42
N ALA A 258 23.88 -8.16 20.80
CA ALA A 258 23.99 -9.26 21.77
C ALA A 258 24.64 -10.53 21.17
N GLY A 259 24.97 -10.55 19.87
CA GLY A 259 25.52 -11.73 19.19
C GLY A 259 24.48 -12.83 18.96
N THR A 260 23.17 -12.51 19.03
CA THR A 260 22.08 -13.46 18.79
C THR A 260 21.44 -13.24 17.40
N SER A 261 20.56 -14.14 17.00
CA SER A 261 19.94 -14.06 15.66
C SER A 261 19.03 -12.84 15.52
N TRP A 262 19.28 -12.04 14.51
CA TRP A 262 18.47 -10.87 14.16
C TRP A 262 17.11 -11.24 13.54
N ILE A 263 16.92 -12.49 13.12
CA ILE A 263 15.69 -12.98 12.47
C ILE A 263 14.60 -13.26 13.51
N THR A 264 14.97 -13.70 14.71
CA THR A 264 14.06 -14.12 15.78
C THR A 264 12.90 -13.16 16.04
N PRO A 265 13.07 -11.83 16.13
CA PRO A 265 11.95 -10.91 16.34
C PRO A 265 10.92 -10.90 15.21
N PHE A 266 11.33 -11.17 13.98
CA PHE A 266 10.42 -11.26 12.83
C PHE A 266 9.65 -12.59 12.82
N GLU A 267 10.26 -13.66 13.28
CA GLU A 267 9.61 -14.98 13.44
C GLU A 267 8.55 -14.92 14.55
N GLU A 268 8.91 -14.43 15.73
CA GLU A 268 7.99 -14.28 16.87
C GLU A 268 6.76 -13.44 16.52
N LYS A 269 6.95 -12.39 15.71
CA LYS A 269 5.86 -11.55 15.20
C LYS A 269 5.15 -12.11 13.99
N LYS A 270 5.57 -13.28 13.46
CA LYS A 270 5.03 -13.93 12.25
C LYS A 270 5.09 -13.02 11.02
N LEU A 271 6.12 -12.18 10.93
CA LEU A 271 6.34 -11.29 9.79
C LEU A 271 7.04 -12.02 8.64
N PHE A 272 7.96 -12.92 8.97
CA PHE A 272 8.64 -13.76 8.00
C PHE A 272 8.00 -15.14 7.92
N LYS A 273 7.91 -15.70 6.72
CA LYS A 273 7.58 -17.10 6.52
C LYS A 273 8.73 -17.98 6.97
N PRO A 274 8.47 -19.21 7.45
CA PRO A 274 9.52 -20.12 7.92
C PRO A 274 10.64 -20.35 6.88
N MET A 275 10.29 -20.43 5.59
CA MET A 275 11.26 -20.60 4.50
C MET A 275 12.24 -19.42 4.43
N VAL A 276 11.77 -18.18 4.57
CA VAL A 276 12.63 -16.98 4.59
C VAL A 276 13.62 -17.06 5.73
N SER A 277 13.17 -17.39 6.93
CA SER A 277 14.01 -17.53 8.11
C SER A 277 15.08 -18.61 7.94
N GLN A 278 14.70 -19.75 7.38
CA GLN A 278 15.65 -20.84 7.11
C GLN A 278 16.70 -20.42 6.07
N MET A 279 16.29 -19.79 4.96
CA MET A 279 17.22 -19.32 3.92
C MET A 279 18.22 -18.31 4.49
N VAL A 280 17.77 -17.35 5.28
CA VAL A 280 18.65 -16.37 5.92
C VAL A 280 19.56 -17.04 6.95
N GLY A 281 19.05 -17.98 7.74
CA GLY A 281 19.84 -18.77 8.69
C GLY A 281 20.98 -19.52 8.02
N VAL A 282 20.74 -20.15 6.87
CA VAL A 282 21.78 -20.78 6.05
C VAL A 282 22.77 -19.74 5.50
N GLY A 283 22.27 -18.59 5.02
CA GLY A 283 23.11 -17.50 4.50
C GLY A 283 24.08 -16.94 5.55
N MET A 284 23.66 -16.88 6.81
CA MET A 284 24.54 -16.45 7.92
C MET A 284 25.73 -17.39 8.17
N GLN A 285 25.61 -18.66 7.78
CA GLN A 285 26.68 -19.67 7.92
C GLN A 285 27.56 -19.80 6.68
N THR A 286 27.09 -19.27 5.53
CA THR A 286 27.76 -19.40 4.23
C THR A 286 28.11 -18.02 3.66
N GLU A 287 27.40 -17.59 2.63
CA GLU A 287 27.53 -16.29 2.00
C GLU A 287 26.19 -15.54 2.06
N LEU A 288 26.12 -14.57 2.97
CA LEU A 288 24.86 -13.87 3.28
C LEU A 288 24.30 -13.10 2.07
N SER A 289 25.15 -12.44 1.29
CA SER A 289 24.71 -11.64 0.13
C SER A 289 24.07 -12.49 -0.96
N THR A 290 24.67 -13.63 -1.30
CA THR A 290 24.13 -14.58 -2.29
C THR A 290 22.81 -15.19 -1.80
N MET A 291 22.71 -15.52 -0.51
CA MET A 291 21.47 -16.05 0.03
C MET A 291 20.37 -15.00 0.09
N MET A 292 20.71 -13.73 0.39
CA MET A 292 19.76 -12.61 0.35
C MET A 292 19.19 -12.36 -1.05
N GLU A 293 19.95 -12.62 -2.13
CA GLU A 293 19.40 -12.58 -3.49
C GLU A 293 18.30 -13.61 -3.68
N LYS A 294 18.56 -14.86 -3.30
CA LYS A 294 17.57 -15.95 -3.38
C LYS A 294 16.34 -15.68 -2.51
N VAL A 295 16.55 -15.12 -1.31
CA VAL A 295 15.44 -14.68 -0.44
C VAL A 295 14.61 -13.61 -1.14
N ASN A 296 15.25 -12.63 -1.76
CA ASN A 296 14.55 -11.53 -2.44
C ASN A 296 13.74 -12.05 -3.65
N GLU A 297 14.29 -12.98 -4.44
CA GLU A 297 13.57 -13.65 -5.52
C GLU A 297 12.37 -14.45 -5.00
N TYR A 298 12.55 -15.21 -3.93
CA TYR A 298 11.46 -15.95 -3.29
C TYR A 298 10.34 -15.01 -2.80
N ILE A 299 10.68 -13.92 -2.13
CA ILE A 299 9.70 -12.97 -1.62
C ILE A 299 9.00 -12.23 -2.78
N GLN A 300 9.70 -11.95 -3.88
CA GLN A 300 9.07 -11.40 -5.08
C GLN A 300 7.97 -12.34 -5.60
N SER A 301 8.25 -13.65 -5.68
CA SER A 301 7.23 -14.63 -6.09
C SER A 301 6.04 -14.68 -5.12
N GLU A 302 6.28 -14.49 -3.82
CA GLU A 302 5.24 -14.40 -2.80
C GLU A 302 4.37 -13.13 -2.93
N VAL A 303 4.98 -12.01 -3.34
CA VAL A 303 4.23 -10.78 -3.68
C VAL A 303 3.35 -11.03 -4.90
N ASP A 304 3.88 -11.65 -5.94
CA ASP A 304 3.13 -11.95 -7.17
C ASP A 304 1.95 -12.89 -6.87
N GLU A 305 2.17 -13.95 -6.09
CA GLU A 305 1.10 -14.84 -5.65
C GLU A 305 0.03 -14.11 -4.82
N SER A 306 0.45 -13.23 -3.91
CA SER A 306 -0.48 -12.44 -3.09
C SER A 306 -1.32 -11.48 -3.93
N LEU A 307 -0.74 -10.88 -4.96
CA LEU A 307 -1.45 -10.03 -5.93
C LEU A 307 -2.47 -10.83 -6.74
N GLU A 308 -2.09 -12.03 -7.21
CA GLU A 308 -3.01 -12.92 -7.92
C GLU A 308 -4.15 -13.42 -7.01
N ARG A 309 -3.85 -13.73 -5.75
CA ARG A 309 -4.87 -14.09 -4.75
C ARG A 309 -5.83 -12.92 -4.48
N PHE A 310 -5.31 -11.69 -4.37
CA PHE A 310 -6.12 -10.50 -4.22
C PHE A 310 -7.05 -10.28 -5.42
N LYS A 311 -6.53 -10.46 -6.66
CA LYS A 311 -7.35 -10.37 -7.90
C LYS A 311 -8.50 -11.36 -7.92
N LYS A 312 -8.32 -12.56 -7.35
CA LYS A 312 -9.35 -13.62 -7.33
C LYS A 312 -10.36 -13.41 -6.21
N VAL A 313 -9.90 -13.15 -5.00
CA VAL A 313 -10.77 -13.09 -3.81
C VAL A 313 -11.67 -11.85 -3.79
N LEU A 314 -11.18 -10.70 -4.21
CA LEU A 314 -11.97 -9.46 -4.14
C LEU A 314 -13.24 -9.49 -5.02
N PRO A 315 -13.22 -9.97 -6.28
CA PRO A 315 -14.44 -10.16 -7.05
C PRO A 315 -15.40 -11.18 -6.42
N GLU A 316 -14.91 -12.29 -5.87
CA GLU A 316 -15.74 -13.31 -5.22
C GLU A 316 -16.49 -12.73 -4.01
N VAL A 317 -15.82 -11.98 -3.16
CA VAL A 317 -16.45 -11.25 -2.04
C VAL A 317 -17.48 -10.25 -2.56
N THR A 318 -17.15 -9.53 -3.63
CA THR A 318 -18.06 -8.54 -4.24
C THR A 318 -19.32 -9.21 -4.79
N TYR A 319 -19.18 -10.30 -5.54
CA TYR A 319 -20.33 -11.03 -6.12
C TYR A 319 -21.19 -11.70 -5.05
N SER A 320 -20.58 -12.22 -3.97
CA SER A 320 -21.32 -12.75 -2.83
C SER A 320 -22.17 -11.66 -2.17
N PHE A 321 -21.60 -10.47 -1.97
CA PHE A 321 -22.31 -9.32 -1.43
C PHE A 321 -23.48 -8.89 -2.35
N VAL A 322 -23.24 -8.80 -3.65
CA VAL A 322 -24.28 -8.49 -4.66
C VAL A 322 -25.38 -9.54 -4.64
N GLY A 323 -25.03 -10.83 -4.58
CA GLY A 323 -25.99 -11.93 -4.52
C GLY A 323 -26.90 -11.83 -3.30
N ILE A 324 -26.33 -11.61 -2.12
CA ILE A 324 -27.11 -11.43 -0.87
C ILE A 324 -28.04 -10.22 -0.99
N ALA A 325 -27.55 -9.11 -1.52
CA ALA A 325 -28.34 -7.90 -1.68
C ALA A 325 -29.48 -8.05 -2.72
N LEU A 326 -29.24 -8.78 -3.82
CA LEU A 326 -30.28 -9.10 -4.79
C LEU A 326 -31.36 -10.02 -4.21
N ILE A 327 -30.99 -11.00 -3.41
CA ILE A 327 -31.95 -11.85 -2.69
C ILE A 327 -32.80 -11.00 -1.74
N ALA A 328 -32.17 -10.12 -0.95
CA ALA A 328 -32.88 -9.22 -0.05
C ALA A 328 -33.81 -8.28 -0.85
N PHE A 329 -33.36 -7.69 -1.96
CA PHE A 329 -34.17 -6.87 -2.85
C PHE A 329 -35.36 -7.63 -3.40
N THR A 330 -35.18 -8.87 -3.87
CA THR A 330 -36.26 -9.72 -4.38
C THR A 330 -37.31 -9.97 -3.31
N ILE A 331 -36.92 -10.38 -2.11
CA ILE A 331 -37.85 -10.69 -1.02
C ILE A 331 -38.61 -9.44 -0.56
N VAL A 332 -37.92 -8.32 -0.46
CA VAL A 332 -38.49 -7.09 0.14
C VAL A 332 -39.30 -6.28 -0.88
N ILE A 333 -38.93 -6.31 -2.14
CA ILE A 333 -39.48 -5.45 -3.19
C ILE A 333 -40.28 -6.22 -4.22
N LEU A 334 -39.68 -7.22 -4.88
CA LEU A 334 -40.36 -7.92 -5.99
C LEU A 334 -41.51 -8.81 -5.53
N VAL A 335 -41.33 -9.59 -4.47
CA VAL A 335 -42.36 -10.51 -3.99
C VAL A 335 -43.65 -9.75 -3.59
N PRO A 336 -43.57 -8.67 -2.77
CA PRO A 336 -44.77 -7.90 -2.42
C PRO A 336 -45.42 -7.22 -3.63
N LEU A 337 -44.63 -6.70 -4.57
CA LEU A 337 -45.13 -6.05 -5.77
C LEU A 337 -45.94 -7.04 -6.63
N VAL A 338 -45.45 -8.27 -6.79
CA VAL A 338 -46.16 -9.35 -7.47
C VAL A 338 -47.46 -9.70 -6.74
N ILE A 339 -47.43 -9.79 -5.40
CA ILE A 339 -48.65 -10.10 -4.60
C ILE A 339 -49.72 -9.02 -4.77
N VAL A 340 -49.33 -7.74 -4.75
CA VAL A 340 -50.28 -6.63 -4.97
C VAL A 340 -50.85 -6.67 -6.37
N TYR A 341 -50.03 -6.88 -7.41
CA TYR A 341 -50.52 -7.00 -8.78
C TYR A 341 -51.46 -8.20 -8.98
N MET A 342 -51.09 -9.38 -8.44
CA MET A 342 -51.95 -10.57 -8.56
C MET A 342 -53.21 -10.46 -7.70
N GLY A 343 -53.16 -9.87 -6.53
CA GLY A 343 -54.35 -9.61 -5.69
C GLY A 343 -55.32 -8.64 -6.31
N GLY A 344 -54.82 -7.58 -6.98
CA GLY A 344 -55.68 -6.65 -7.75
C GLY A 344 -56.36 -7.27 -8.95
N PHE A 345 -55.82 -8.35 -9.54
CA PHE A 345 -56.51 -9.12 -10.60
C PHE A 345 -57.57 -10.10 -10.07
N ILE A 346 -57.43 -10.57 -8.85
CA ILE A 346 -58.38 -11.54 -8.24
C ILE A 346 -59.60 -10.83 -7.65
N ASP A 347 -59.46 -9.59 -7.26
CA ASP A 347 -60.56 -8.78 -6.70
C ASP A 347 -61.26 -7.87 -7.74
N MET A 348 -61.01 -8.04 -9.05
CA MET A 348 -61.81 -7.41 -10.11
C MET A 348 -63.15 -8.16 -10.28
N PRO A 349 -64.28 -7.46 -10.27
CA PRO A 349 -65.60 -8.07 -10.37
C PRO A 349 -65.87 -8.70 -11.74
#